data_a5c6ffb3ed94a8db6c8ebf8ccc5cbe9c
#
_entry.id   a5c6ffb3ed94a8db6c8ebf8ccc5cbe9c
#
_cell.length_a   1.000
_cell.length_b   1.000
_cell.length_c   1.000
_cell.angle_alpha   90.00
_cell.angle_beta   90.00
_cell.angle_gamma   90.00
#
_symmetry.space_group_name_H-M   'P 1'
#
loop_
_entity.id
_entity.type
_entity.pdbx_description
1 polymer ?
#
loop_
_entity_poly.entity_id
_entity_poly.type
_entity_poly.pdbx_seq_one_letter_code
_entity_poly.pdbx_strand_id
1 'polypeptide(L)'
;MKITILDGYTENPGDLSWDWLKELVDEYVVYDRTDAEDVFERSKDADILVTNKTVITGEMLEKLTNLKFISTLSTGYNVIDTKKARELGIPVSNIPSYSTDAVAQLVFALLLELTNHVAIHDKSVKNGEWTACEHFCYTKTPLCELSGKTFGIIGFGKIGSAVAKIALAFGMKVKAYSPNTRTFDGIGTVEFTDLDDVIRNSDVISLHCPLTEKTNGLVNIDFLKKMKKSAFIINTSRGPVINENDLRKALDEGIISGAGVDVLSTEPPKADNPLLHSEKCIITPHIAWASFEARTRLMGIFRENVKAFLEGKPINVVN
;
A
#
# COMPACT_ATOMS: atom_id res chain seq x y z
N MET A 1 30.93 -1.85 -12.78
CA MET A 1 29.51 -2.08 -13.13
C MET A 1 28.74 -0.79 -13.05
N LYS A 2 27.72 -0.65 -13.90
CA LYS A 2 26.84 0.53 -13.95
C LYS A 2 25.45 0.19 -13.42
N ILE A 3 24.95 0.99 -12.47
CA ILE A 3 23.55 0.92 -11.99
C ILE A 3 22.74 2.05 -12.63
N THR A 4 21.57 1.72 -13.17
CA THR A 4 20.58 2.71 -13.59
C THR A 4 19.30 2.55 -12.78
N ILE A 5 18.87 3.62 -12.10
CA ILE A 5 17.62 3.72 -11.35
C ILE A 5 16.66 4.57 -12.18
N LEU A 6 15.54 4.00 -12.59
CA LEU A 6 14.63 4.61 -13.58
C LEU A 6 13.63 5.61 -12.96
N ASP A 7 13.31 5.46 -11.67
CA ASP A 7 12.22 6.19 -11.03
C ASP A 7 12.44 6.33 -9.51
N GLY A 8 13.57 6.94 -9.13
CA GLY A 8 14.04 7.02 -7.74
C GLY A 8 13.39 8.11 -6.88
N TYR A 9 12.61 9.04 -7.45
CA TYR A 9 12.09 10.20 -6.72
C TYR A 9 11.18 9.82 -5.55
N THR A 10 10.30 8.84 -5.74
CA THR A 10 9.34 8.46 -4.69
C THR A 10 10.00 7.83 -3.46
N GLU A 11 11.12 7.15 -3.65
CA GLU A 11 11.91 6.56 -2.56
C GLU A 11 12.83 7.56 -1.89
N ASN A 12 13.29 8.56 -2.65
CA ASN A 12 14.19 9.58 -2.17
C ASN A 12 13.86 10.95 -2.80
N PRO A 13 12.89 11.70 -2.25
CA PRO A 13 12.58 13.04 -2.72
C PRO A 13 13.63 14.10 -2.32
N GLY A 14 14.78 13.69 -1.79
CA GLY A 14 15.90 14.54 -1.42
C GLY A 14 16.26 14.50 0.07
N ASP A 15 15.64 13.64 0.86
CA ASP A 15 15.87 13.47 2.30
C ASP A 15 16.67 12.20 2.66
N LEU A 16 17.01 11.38 1.65
CA LEU A 16 17.90 10.23 1.75
C LEU A 16 19.06 10.40 0.77
N SER A 17 20.05 9.51 0.78
CA SER A 17 21.20 9.56 -0.13
C SER A 17 21.36 8.27 -0.93
N TRP A 18 21.72 8.43 -2.22
CA TRP A 18 22.19 7.35 -3.09
C TRP A 18 23.72 7.18 -3.07
N ASP A 19 24.46 8.04 -2.34
CA ASP A 19 25.93 8.09 -2.38
C ASP A 19 26.62 6.79 -1.96
N TRP A 20 25.96 5.96 -1.17
CA TRP A 20 26.47 4.63 -0.79
C TRP A 20 26.65 3.69 -2.00
N LEU A 21 26.03 3.98 -3.15
CA LEU A 21 26.26 3.23 -4.38
C LEU A 21 27.68 3.36 -4.90
N LYS A 22 28.36 4.50 -4.63
CA LYS A 22 29.77 4.75 -4.99
C LYS A 22 30.73 3.74 -4.35
N GLU A 23 30.33 3.13 -3.24
CA GLU A 23 31.12 2.11 -2.55
C GLU A 23 31.00 0.73 -3.21
N LEU A 24 29.99 0.52 -4.05
CA LEU A 24 29.64 -0.80 -4.60
C LEU A 24 29.89 -0.90 -6.12
N VAL A 25 29.76 0.19 -6.85
CA VAL A 25 29.81 0.19 -8.32
C VAL A 25 30.60 1.36 -8.86
N ASP A 26 31.10 1.23 -10.11
CA ASP A 26 31.94 2.24 -10.76
C ASP A 26 31.12 3.47 -11.19
N GLU A 27 29.85 3.25 -11.59
CA GLU A 27 28.96 4.29 -12.09
C GLU A 27 27.53 4.03 -11.65
N TYR A 28 26.80 5.08 -11.26
CA TYR A 28 25.36 5.01 -11.10
C TYR A 28 24.68 6.26 -11.63
N VAL A 29 23.46 6.09 -12.15
CA VAL A 29 22.59 7.17 -12.61
C VAL A 29 21.22 6.99 -11.97
N VAL A 30 20.67 8.07 -11.43
CA VAL A 30 19.31 8.08 -10.85
C VAL A 30 18.46 9.07 -11.63
N TYR A 31 17.38 8.57 -12.19
CA TYR A 31 16.33 9.39 -12.78
C TYR A 31 15.19 9.53 -11.79
N ASP A 32 14.62 10.72 -11.68
CA ASP A 32 13.44 10.97 -10.84
C ASP A 32 12.24 10.17 -11.35
N ARG A 33 12.07 10.17 -12.67
CA ARG A 33 11.02 9.48 -13.40
C ARG A 33 11.50 9.14 -14.80
N THR A 34 11.04 8.01 -15.36
CA THR A 34 11.33 7.60 -16.75
C THR A 34 10.02 7.33 -17.48
N ASP A 35 9.76 8.05 -18.56
CA ASP A 35 8.63 7.79 -19.45
C ASP A 35 8.88 6.54 -20.30
N ALA A 36 7.81 5.88 -20.76
CA ALA A 36 7.90 4.58 -21.43
C ALA A 36 8.82 4.58 -22.67
N GLU A 37 8.85 5.67 -23.42
CA GLU A 37 9.68 5.86 -24.61
C GLU A 37 11.17 5.97 -24.28
N ASP A 38 11.54 6.45 -23.09
CA ASP A 38 12.93 6.64 -22.67
C ASP A 38 13.57 5.42 -22.00
N VAL A 39 12.73 4.42 -21.61
CA VAL A 39 13.21 3.30 -20.79
C VAL A 39 14.37 2.58 -21.42
N PHE A 40 14.30 2.27 -22.73
CA PHE A 40 15.36 1.56 -23.43
C PHE A 40 16.66 2.38 -23.45
N GLU A 41 16.61 3.65 -23.88
CA GLU A 41 17.78 4.50 -23.99
C GLU A 41 18.48 4.69 -22.65
N ARG A 42 17.72 4.80 -21.55
CA ARG A 42 18.27 4.92 -20.19
C ARG A 42 18.82 3.61 -19.63
N SER A 43 18.37 2.47 -20.16
CA SER A 43 18.71 1.14 -19.63
C SER A 43 19.79 0.40 -20.43
N LYS A 44 20.03 0.75 -21.71
CA LYS A 44 20.85 -0.03 -22.66
C LYS A 44 22.28 -0.31 -22.22
N ASP A 45 22.87 0.57 -21.41
CA ASP A 45 24.25 0.44 -20.92
C ASP A 45 24.32 -0.02 -19.45
N ALA A 46 23.18 -0.40 -18.85
CA ALA A 46 23.13 -0.80 -17.45
C ALA A 46 23.55 -2.27 -17.26
N ASP A 47 24.40 -2.55 -16.30
CA ASP A 47 24.64 -3.90 -15.78
C ASP A 47 23.55 -4.28 -14.75
N ILE A 48 23.08 -3.29 -13.97
CA ILE A 48 22.05 -3.42 -12.94
C ILE A 48 20.96 -2.40 -13.22
N LEU A 49 19.71 -2.87 -13.36
CA LEU A 49 18.56 -2.02 -13.57
C LEU A 49 17.67 -1.99 -12.34
N VAL A 50 17.24 -0.80 -11.95
CA VAL A 50 16.41 -0.60 -10.74
C VAL A 50 15.16 0.17 -11.11
N THR A 51 14.01 -0.31 -10.65
CA THR A 51 12.71 0.33 -10.91
C THR A 51 11.77 0.15 -9.71
N ASN A 52 10.85 1.10 -9.54
CA ASN A 52 9.69 0.94 -8.65
C ASN A 52 8.40 0.71 -9.45
N LYS A 53 8.12 1.59 -10.42
CA LYS A 53 6.86 1.61 -11.19
C LYS A 53 7.08 1.58 -12.71
N THR A 54 8.27 1.88 -13.18
CA THR A 54 8.58 1.83 -14.61
C THR A 54 8.52 0.39 -15.10
N VAL A 55 7.73 0.15 -16.13
CA VAL A 55 7.47 -1.20 -16.68
C VAL A 55 8.64 -1.70 -17.51
N ILE A 56 9.10 -2.91 -17.24
CA ILE A 56 10.16 -3.61 -17.97
C ILE A 56 9.54 -4.83 -18.66
N THR A 57 9.29 -4.72 -19.96
CA THR A 57 8.68 -5.79 -20.75
C THR A 57 9.69 -6.86 -21.16
N GLY A 58 9.19 -8.05 -21.53
CA GLY A 58 10.02 -9.13 -22.07
C GLY A 58 10.78 -8.74 -23.34
N GLU A 59 10.14 -8.00 -24.25
CA GLU A 59 10.79 -7.49 -25.48
C GLU A 59 11.95 -6.53 -25.19
N MET A 60 11.80 -5.73 -24.10
CA MET A 60 12.86 -4.84 -23.67
C MET A 60 14.03 -5.63 -23.08
N LEU A 61 13.75 -6.63 -22.26
CA LEU A 61 14.78 -7.49 -21.66
C LEU A 61 15.64 -8.18 -22.72
N GLU A 62 15.06 -8.61 -23.85
CA GLU A 62 15.80 -9.21 -24.97
C GLU A 62 16.81 -8.25 -25.63
N LYS A 63 16.56 -6.94 -25.55
CA LYS A 63 17.42 -5.90 -26.13
C LYS A 63 18.52 -5.43 -25.17
N LEU A 64 18.35 -5.68 -23.87
CA LEU A 64 19.28 -5.23 -22.81
C LEU A 64 20.41 -6.26 -22.60
N THR A 65 21.29 -6.41 -23.58
CA THR A 65 22.32 -7.48 -23.62
C THR A 65 23.38 -7.39 -22.53
N ASN A 66 23.56 -6.22 -21.90
CA ASN A 66 24.51 -6.01 -20.80
C ASN A 66 23.90 -6.28 -19.44
N LEU A 67 22.58 -6.42 -19.35
CA LEU A 67 21.86 -6.50 -18.09
C LEU A 67 22.10 -7.82 -17.38
N LYS A 68 22.50 -7.76 -16.12
CA LYS A 68 22.87 -8.91 -15.28
C LYS A 68 21.99 -9.09 -14.06
N PHE A 69 21.32 -8.01 -13.61
CA PHE A 69 20.51 -8.01 -12.42
C PHE A 69 19.42 -6.94 -12.46
N ILE A 70 18.25 -7.24 -11.90
CA ILE A 70 17.17 -6.27 -11.71
C ILE A 70 16.79 -6.24 -10.24
N SER A 71 16.62 -5.05 -9.69
CA SER A 71 16.00 -4.87 -8.36
C SER A 71 14.78 -3.97 -8.46
N THR A 72 13.67 -4.36 -7.82
CA THR A 72 12.59 -3.41 -7.59
C THR A 72 12.88 -2.60 -6.33
N LEU A 73 12.33 -1.37 -6.24
CA LEU A 73 12.27 -0.58 -5.02
C LEU A 73 10.92 -0.74 -4.30
N SER A 74 10.35 -1.94 -4.39
CA SER A 74 9.04 -2.27 -3.83
C SER A 74 8.91 -3.75 -3.48
N THR A 75 7.91 -4.09 -2.69
CA THR A 75 7.55 -5.50 -2.46
C THR A 75 6.88 -6.12 -3.69
N GLY A 76 6.04 -5.34 -4.41
CA GLY A 76 5.42 -5.76 -5.66
C GLY A 76 6.42 -5.70 -6.82
N TYR A 77 6.40 -6.68 -7.71
CA TYR A 77 7.30 -6.79 -8.86
C TYR A 77 6.58 -7.04 -10.19
N ASN A 78 5.28 -6.81 -10.21
CA ASN A 78 4.43 -7.01 -11.39
C ASN A 78 4.73 -6.06 -12.57
N VAL A 79 5.59 -5.07 -12.38
CA VAL A 79 6.10 -4.17 -13.42
C VAL A 79 7.22 -4.80 -14.25
N ILE A 80 7.73 -5.98 -13.87
CA ILE A 80 8.81 -6.68 -14.56
C ILE A 80 8.27 -8.02 -15.11
N ASP A 81 8.59 -8.33 -16.35
CA ASP A 81 8.39 -9.67 -16.89
C ASP A 81 9.42 -10.65 -16.29
N THR A 82 9.08 -11.15 -15.10
CA THR A 82 9.96 -12.05 -14.33
C THR A 82 10.13 -13.41 -15.00
N LYS A 83 9.18 -13.84 -15.85
CA LYS A 83 9.29 -15.08 -16.63
C LYS A 83 10.37 -14.93 -17.68
N LYS A 84 10.33 -13.85 -18.47
CA LYS A 84 11.35 -13.55 -19.47
C LYS A 84 12.72 -13.32 -18.82
N ALA A 85 12.80 -12.59 -17.70
CA ALA A 85 14.06 -12.40 -16.99
C ALA A 85 14.68 -13.74 -16.58
N ARG A 86 13.89 -14.71 -16.08
CA ARG A 86 14.35 -16.07 -15.76
C ARG A 86 14.88 -16.79 -17.00
N GLU A 87 14.18 -16.73 -18.13
CA GLU A 87 14.61 -17.36 -19.40
C GLU A 87 15.98 -16.81 -19.86
N LEU A 88 16.25 -15.54 -19.59
CA LEU A 88 17.51 -14.87 -19.92
C LEU A 88 18.59 -15.03 -18.83
N GLY A 89 18.29 -15.73 -17.74
CA GLY A 89 19.22 -15.92 -16.62
C GLY A 89 19.48 -14.67 -15.79
N ILE A 90 18.59 -13.67 -15.86
CA ILE A 90 18.69 -12.41 -15.12
C ILE A 90 17.91 -12.54 -13.80
N PRO A 91 18.55 -12.57 -12.63
CA PRO A 91 17.85 -12.59 -11.35
C PRO A 91 17.15 -11.25 -11.10
N VAL A 92 15.93 -11.35 -10.56
CA VAL A 92 15.10 -10.20 -10.16
C VAL A 92 14.89 -10.26 -8.66
N SER A 93 15.31 -9.24 -7.93
CA SER A 93 15.09 -9.13 -6.46
C SER A 93 14.07 -8.04 -6.14
N ASN A 94 13.28 -8.29 -5.10
CA ASN A 94 12.34 -7.31 -4.56
C ASN A 94 12.77 -6.83 -3.16
N ILE A 95 11.97 -5.93 -2.56
CA ILE A 95 12.18 -5.44 -1.19
C ILE A 95 11.05 -5.98 -0.30
N PRO A 96 11.28 -7.07 0.43
CA PRO A 96 10.25 -7.65 1.30
C PRO A 96 10.10 -6.90 2.62
N SER A 97 8.87 -6.72 3.07
CA SER A 97 8.52 -6.40 4.48
C SER A 97 9.08 -5.09 5.07
N TYR A 98 9.48 -4.13 4.27
CA TYR A 98 10.07 -2.86 4.75
C TYR A 98 9.04 -1.89 5.37
N SER A 99 7.78 -1.95 4.96
CA SER A 99 6.75 -0.97 5.30
C SER A 99 5.62 -1.50 6.19
N THR A 100 5.76 -2.68 6.78
CA THR A 100 4.68 -3.35 7.53
C THR A 100 4.05 -2.43 8.58
N ASP A 101 4.88 -1.81 9.42
CA ASP A 101 4.40 -0.95 10.51
C ASP A 101 3.85 0.38 10.00
N ALA A 102 4.47 0.96 8.97
CA ALA A 102 3.99 2.19 8.33
C ALA A 102 2.60 2.00 7.71
N VAL A 103 2.38 0.88 7.01
CA VAL A 103 1.05 0.56 6.45
C VAL A 103 0.03 0.35 7.56
N ALA A 104 0.36 -0.38 8.62
CA ALA A 104 -0.54 -0.58 9.75
C ALA A 104 -0.88 0.76 10.43
N GLN A 105 0.08 1.66 10.57
CA GLN A 105 -0.14 3.01 11.10
C GLN A 105 -1.12 3.81 10.23
N LEU A 106 -0.97 3.81 8.90
CA LEU A 106 -1.88 4.55 8.01
C LEU A 106 -3.29 3.97 8.02
N VAL A 107 -3.46 2.64 8.15
CA VAL A 107 -4.79 2.04 8.35
C VAL A 107 -5.52 2.68 9.52
N PHE A 108 -4.83 2.87 10.65
CA PHE A 108 -5.43 3.52 11.82
C PHE A 108 -5.54 5.03 11.68
N ALA A 109 -4.64 5.70 10.98
CA ALA A 109 -4.79 7.13 10.68
C ALA A 109 -6.07 7.38 9.86
N LEU A 110 -6.33 6.58 8.82
CA LEU A 110 -7.56 6.66 8.03
C LEU A 110 -8.79 6.32 8.87
N LEU A 111 -8.73 5.26 9.69
CA LEU A 111 -9.84 4.87 10.56
C LEU A 111 -10.16 5.95 11.60
N LEU A 112 -9.14 6.51 12.25
CA LEU A 112 -9.32 7.54 13.26
C LEU A 112 -9.85 8.84 12.64
N GLU A 113 -9.46 9.21 11.43
CA GLU A 113 -10.06 10.35 10.74
C GLU A 113 -11.54 10.08 10.39
N LEU A 114 -11.90 8.87 9.94
CA LEU A 114 -13.29 8.49 9.66
C LEU A 114 -14.17 8.47 10.92
N THR A 115 -13.60 8.26 12.09
CA THR A 115 -14.35 8.09 13.35
C THR A 115 -14.35 9.35 14.22
N ASN A 116 -13.27 10.14 14.19
CA ASN A 116 -13.10 11.32 15.02
C ASN A 116 -13.17 12.65 14.23
N HIS A 117 -12.98 12.60 12.90
CA HIS A 117 -13.06 13.77 12.03
C HIS A 117 -12.21 14.97 12.52
N VAL A 118 -10.96 14.70 12.90
CA VAL A 118 -10.06 15.69 13.52
C VAL A 118 -9.83 16.88 12.60
N ALA A 119 -9.64 16.66 11.30
CA ALA A 119 -9.38 17.72 10.34
C ALA A 119 -10.55 18.71 10.21
N ILE A 120 -11.79 18.21 10.19
CA ILE A 120 -13.00 19.07 10.12
C ILE A 120 -13.15 19.91 11.40
N HIS A 121 -12.93 19.31 12.57
CA HIS A 121 -13.04 20.03 13.85
C HIS A 121 -11.93 21.07 14.01
N ASP A 122 -10.67 20.75 13.67
CA ASP A 122 -9.55 21.70 13.68
C ASP A 122 -9.83 22.90 12.77
N LYS A 123 -10.30 22.65 11.53
CA LYS A 123 -10.68 23.71 10.58
C LYS A 123 -11.80 24.59 11.15
N SER A 124 -12.83 23.99 11.74
CA SER A 124 -13.95 24.70 12.36
C SER A 124 -13.49 25.63 13.50
N VAL A 125 -12.64 25.11 14.39
CA VAL A 125 -12.04 25.88 15.49
C VAL A 125 -11.24 27.08 14.95
N LYS A 126 -10.37 26.87 13.99
CA LYS A 126 -9.54 27.92 13.37
C LYS A 126 -10.36 28.97 12.62
N ASN A 127 -11.53 28.60 12.12
CA ASN A 127 -12.48 29.52 11.52
C ASN A 127 -13.30 30.34 12.56
N GLY A 128 -13.04 30.17 13.87
CA GLY A 128 -13.67 30.95 14.93
C GLY A 128 -15.02 30.39 15.42
N GLU A 129 -15.48 29.24 14.92
CA GLU A 129 -16.78 28.70 15.31
C GLU A 129 -16.84 28.34 16.79
N TRP A 130 -15.73 27.89 17.39
CA TRP A 130 -15.71 27.62 18.83
C TRP A 130 -15.69 28.89 19.67
N THR A 131 -14.97 29.92 19.23
CA THR A 131 -14.95 31.22 19.92
C THR A 131 -16.35 31.87 19.94
N ALA A 132 -17.14 31.63 18.90
CA ALA A 132 -18.52 32.13 18.80
C ALA A 132 -19.58 31.18 19.41
N CYS A 133 -19.17 30.01 19.92
CA CYS A 133 -20.08 29.02 20.46
C CYS A 133 -20.46 29.35 21.91
N GLU A 134 -21.74 29.31 22.23
CA GLU A 134 -22.26 29.51 23.61
C GLU A 134 -21.97 28.32 24.54
N HIS A 135 -21.63 27.16 23.95
CA HIS A 135 -21.36 25.94 24.70
C HIS A 135 -19.86 25.66 24.80
N PHE A 136 -19.43 24.94 25.81
CA PHE A 136 -18.03 24.59 26.01
C PHE A 136 -17.48 23.63 24.92
N CYS A 137 -18.34 22.92 24.22
CA CYS A 137 -18.01 22.04 23.11
C CYS A 137 -19.14 21.92 22.09
N TYR A 138 -18.81 21.44 20.92
CA TYR A 138 -19.74 21.04 19.85
C TYR A 138 -19.13 19.94 18.98
N THR A 139 -19.95 19.25 18.19
CA THR A 139 -19.51 18.30 17.19
C THR A 139 -20.05 18.67 15.81
N LYS A 140 -19.23 18.58 14.78
CA LYS A 140 -19.63 18.82 13.36
C LYS A 140 -20.26 17.57 12.76
N THR A 141 -19.86 16.40 13.26
CA THR A 141 -20.29 15.09 12.77
C THR A 141 -20.43 14.14 13.95
N PRO A 142 -21.20 13.04 13.81
CA PRO A 142 -21.22 11.99 14.82
C PRO A 142 -19.81 11.39 15.01
N LEU A 143 -19.39 11.24 16.25
CA LEU A 143 -18.14 10.60 16.64
C LEU A 143 -18.37 9.13 16.97
N CYS A 144 -17.37 8.29 16.73
CA CYS A 144 -17.48 6.85 16.91
C CYS A 144 -16.30 6.31 17.74
N GLU A 145 -16.60 5.66 18.85
CA GLU A 145 -15.61 4.97 19.69
C GLU A 145 -15.31 3.57 19.14
N LEU A 146 -14.04 3.17 19.12
CA LEU A 146 -13.60 1.87 18.59
C LEU A 146 -13.69 0.73 19.61
N SER A 147 -13.56 1.01 20.90
CA SER A 147 -13.57 -0.01 21.94
C SER A 147 -14.83 -0.89 21.89
N GLY A 148 -14.64 -2.20 22.01
CA GLY A 148 -15.72 -3.21 21.92
C GLY A 148 -16.24 -3.52 20.52
N LYS A 149 -15.90 -2.74 19.49
CA LYS A 149 -16.27 -2.99 18.09
C LYS A 149 -15.45 -4.12 17.47
N THR A 150 -15.92 -4.66 16.37
CA THR A 150 -15.26 -5.74 15.63
C THR A 150 -14.48 -5.19 14.44
N PHE A 151 -13.20 -5.50 14.39
CA PHE A 151 -12.31 -5.20 13.29
C PHE A 151 -12.12 -6.45 12.42
N GLY A 152 -12.59 -6.42 11.18
CA GLY A 152 -12.46 -7.49 10.19
C GLY A 152 -11.21 -7.31 9.33
N ILE A 153 -10.43 -8.37 9.18
CA ILE A 153 -9.19 -8.38 8.38
C ILE A 153 -9.35 -9.38 7.23
N ILE A 154 -9.24 -8.90 5.99
CA ILE A 154 -9.22 -9.75 4.81
C ILE A 154 -7.80 -9.83 4.27
N GLY A 155 -7.14 -10.98 4.47
CA GLY A 155 -5.72 -11.19 4.22
C GLY A 155 -4.86 -11.07 5.48
N PHE A 156 -4.50 -12.20 6.10
CA PHE A 156 -3.75 -12.24 7.36
C PHE A 156 -2.28 -12.60 7.13
N GLY A 157 -1.56 -11.65 6.50
CA GLY A 157 -0.10 -11.67 6.35
C GLY A 157 0.60 -10.80 7.40
N LYS A 158 1.85 -10.40 7.14
CA LYS A 158 2.62 -9.52 8.04
C LYS A 158 1.91 -8.20 8.34
N ILE A 159 1.30 -7.55 7.34
CA ILE A 159 0.56 -6.30 7.52
C ILE A 159 -0.72 -6.56 8.33
N GLY A 160 -1.55 -7.54 7.91
CA GLY A 160 -2.79 -7.87 8.63
C GLY A 160 -2.55 -8.22 10.09
N SER A 161 -1.45 -8.92 10.40
CA SER A 161 -1.07 -9.23 11.78
C SER A 161 -0.65 -7.99 12.58
N ALA A 162 0.07 -7.05 11.96
CA ALA A 162 0.45 -5.79 12.61
C ALA A 162 -0.80 -4.93 12.88
N VAL A 163 -1.74 -4.87 11.93
CA VAL A 163 -3.04 -4.18 12.10
C VAL A 163 -3.86 -4.82 13.21
N ALA A 164 -3.88 -6.17 13.31
CA ALA A 164 -4.58 -6.87 14.38
C ALA A 164 -4.06 -6.48 15.78
N LYS A 165 -2.73 -6.37 15.95
CA LYS A 165 -2.13 -5.91 17.22
C LYS A 165 -2.65 -4.53 17.65
N ILE A 166 -2.71 -3.59 16.70
CA ILE A 166 -3.18 -2.23 16.99
C ILE A 166 -4.68 -2.25 17.29
N ALA A 167 -5.49 -2.99 16.52
CA ALA A 167 -6.92 -3.12 16.78
C ALA A 167 -7.21 -3.65 18.19
N LEU A 168 -6.50 -4.69 18.60
CA LEU A 168 -6.60 -5.25 19.97
C LEU A 168 -6.21 -4.23 21.05
N ALA A 169 -5.16 -3.41 20.79
CA ALA A 169 -4.75 -2.35 21.71
C ALA A 169 -5.82 -1.24 21.85
N PHE A 170 -6.65 -1.02 20.83
CA PHE A 170 -7.84 -0.15 20.91
C PHE A 170 -9.06 -0.82 21.60
N GLY A 171 -8.89 -2.04 22.16
CA GLY A 171 -9.98 -2.76 22.79
C GLY A 171 -10.99 -3.35 21.81
N MET A 172 -10.65 -3.46 20.53
CA MET A 172 -11.52 -4.06 19.51
C MET A 172 -11.44 -5.60 19.55
N LYS A 173 -12.49 -6.27 19.09
CA LYS A 173 -12.47 -7.70 18.75
C LYS A 173 -11.93 -7.84 17.33
N VAL A 174 -11.08 -8.84 17.08
CA VAL A 174 -10.51 -9.04 15.74
C VAL A 174 -11.01 -10.34 15.14
N LYS A 175 -11.63 -10.24 13.95
CA LYS A 175 -11.98 -11.35 13.06
C LYS A 175 -11.09 -11.31 11.82
N ALA A 176 -10.64 -12.46 11.34
CA ALA A 176 -9.78 -12.53 10.17
C ALA A 176 -10.22 -13.63 9.20
N TYR A 177 -10.15 -13.31 7.91
CA TYR A 177 -10.24 -14.27 6.83
C TYR A 177 -8.92 -14.29 6.03
N SER A 178 -8.38 -15.48 5.84
CA SER A 178 -7.24 -15.73 4.96
C SER A 178 -7.32 -17.16 4.43
N PRO A 179 -7.15 -17.39 3.10
CA PRO A 179 -7.11 -18.75 2.54
C PRO A 179 -6.01 -19.63 3.14
N ASN A 180 -4.92 -19.00 3.56
CA ASN A 180 -3.78 -19.64 4.22
C ASN A 180 -3.65 -19.04 5.63
N THR A 181 -4.23 -19.70 6.61
CA THR A 181 -4.12 -19.28 8.01
C THR A 181 -2.66 -19.36 8.44
N ARG A 182 -2.12 -18.22 8.90
CA ARG A 182 -0.78 -18.12 9.50
C ARG A 182 -0.94 -17.62 10.92
N THR A 183 -0.25 -18.24 11.84
CA THR A 183 -0.13 -17.76 13.21
C THR A 183 1.10 -16.85 13.31
N PHE A 184 0.96 -15.77 14.07
CA PHE A 184 2.04 -14.87 14.42
C PHE A 184 2.06 -14.71 15.93
N ASP A 185 3.22 -14.86 16.53
CA ASP A 185 3.37 -14.80 17.98
C ASP A 185 3.11 -13.40 18.54
N GLY A 186 2.58 -13.32 19.75
CA GLY A 186 2.40 -12.08 20.50
C GLY A 186 1.36 -11.11 19.94
N ILE A 187 0.38 -11.58 19.15
CA ILE A 187 -0.68 -10.71 18.62
C ILE A 187 -1.85 -10.57 19.60
N GLY A 188 -2.17 -11.60 20.37
CA GLY A 188 -3.41 -11.71 21.14
C GLY A 188 -4.46 -12.56 20.44
N THR A 189 -5.72 -12.46 20.84
CA THR A 189 -6.79 -13.31 20.34
C THR A 189 -7.35 -12.78 19.02
N VAL A 190 -7.18 -13.55 17.94
CA VAL A 190 -7.78 -13.31 16.62
C VAL A 190 -8.69 -14.49 16.29
N GLU A 191 -9.94 -14.21 15.98
CA GLU A 191 -10.92 -15.21 15.52
C GLU A 191 -10.80 -15.38 14.01
N PHE A 192 -10.32 -16.54 13.58
CA PHE A 192 -10.31 -16.90 12.15
C PHE A 192 -11.65 -17.52 11.76
N THR A 193 -12.27 -16.96 10.72
CA THR A 193 -13.61 -17.37 10.29
C THR A 193 -13.75 -17.26 8.76
N ASP A 194 -14.91 -17.58 8.22
CA ASP A 194 -15.17 -17.43 6.79
C ASP A 194 -15.35 -15.96 6.37
N LEU A 195 -15.29 -15.73 5.06
CA LEU A 195 -15.36 -14.39 4.50
C LEU A 195 -16.72 -13.72 4.77
N ASP A 196 -17.82 -14.46 4.67
CA ASP A 196 -19.17 -13.91 4.85
C ASP A 196 -19.40 -13.48 6.31
N ASP A 197 -18.87 -14.22 7.27
CA ASP A 197 -18.91 -13.85 8.69
C ASP A 197 -18.11 -12.57 8.97
N VAL A 198 -16.90 -12.44 8.39
CA VAL A 198 -16.12 -11.21 8.50
C VAL A 198 -16.90 -10.02 7.93
N ILE A 199 -17.52 -10.18 6.75
CA ILE A 199 -18.26 -9.09 6.09
C ILE A 199 -19.45 -8.64 6.95
N ARG A 200 -20.26 -9.57 7.44
CA ARG A 200 -21.52 -9.26 8.15
C ARG A 200 -21.31 -8.72 9.56
N ASN A 201 -20.27 -9.18 10.24
CA ASN A 201 -20.13 -8.97 11.67
C ASN A 201 -19.09 -7.92 12.04
N SER A 202 -18.36 -7.35 11.07
CA SER A 202 -17.36 -6.32 11.33
C SER A 202 -17.96 -4.91 11.31
N ASP A 203 -17.44 -4.05 12.20
CA ASP A 203 -17.73 -2.61 12.21
C ASP A 203 -16.71 -1.84 11.36
N VAL A 204 -15.51 -2.44 11.16
CA VAL A 204 -14.47 -1.98 10.28
C VAL A 204 -13.95 -3.18 9.49
N ILE A 205 -13.77 -3.04 8.18
CA ILE A 205 -13.09 -4.06 7.35
C ILE A 205 -11.84 -3.44 6.74
N SER A 206 -10.69 -4.09 6.91
CA SER A 206 -9.43 -3.67 6.29
C SER A 206 -8.88 -4.76 5.37
N LEU A 207 -8.49 -4.32 4.16
CA LEU A 207 -8.04 -5.20 3.07
C LEU A 207 -6.52 -5.28 3.04
N HIS A 208 -5.98 -6.51 3.17
CA HIS A 208 -4.54 -6.82 3.15
C HIS A 208 -4.24 -8.03 2.26
N CYS A 209 -5.17 -8.36 1.36
CA CYS A 209 -4.99 -9.42 0.37
C CYS A 209 -4.23 -8.91 -0.87
N PRO A 210 -3.44 -9.75 -1.55
CA PRO A 210 -2.86 -9.41 -2.85
C PRO A 210 -3.96 -9.29 -3.91
N LEU A 211 -3.66 -8.54 -4.98
CA LEU A 211 -4.48 -8.54 -6.18
C LEU A 211 -4.24 -9.84 -6.97
N THR A 212 -5.31 -10.58 -7.18
CA THR A 212 -5.35 -11.82 -7.96
C THR A 212 -6.67 -11.87 -8.74
N GLU A 213 -6.85 -12.82 -9.63
CA GLU A 213 -8.15 -13.02 -10.30
C GLU A 213 -9.32 -13.17 -9.31
N LYS A 214 -9.08 -13.80 -8.15
CA LYS A 214 -10.11 -14.01 -7.12
C LYS A 214 -10.39 -12.79 -6.26
N THR A 215 -9.46 -11.86 -6.15
CA THR A 215 -9.58 -10.65 -5.34
C THR A 215 -9.83 -9.40 -6.15
N ASN A 216 -9.72 -9.47 -7.48
CA ASN A 216 -10.10 -8.38 -8.37
C ASN A 216 -11.61 -8.15 -8.29
N GLY A 217 -12.04 -6.95 -7.93
CA GLY A 217 -13.44 -6.61 -7.72
C GLY A 217 -14.10 -7.39 -6.56
N LEU A 218 -13.34 -7.91 -5.63
CA LEU A 218 -13.86 -8.62 -4.44
C LEU A 218 -14.88 -7.77 -3.70
N VAL A 219 -14.56 -6.50 -3.49
CA VAL A 219 -15.47 -5.53 -2.87
C VAL A 219 -16.30 -4.89 -3.96
N ASN A 220 -17.45 -5.48 -4.22
CA ASN A 220 -18.50 -5.01 -5.12
C ASN A 220 -19.76 -4.65 -4.35
N ILE A 221 -20.83 -4.28 -5.04
CA ILE A 221 -22.09 -3.84 -4.41
C ILE A 221 -22.72 -4.93 -3.53
N ASP A 222 -22.59 -6.21 -3.89
CA ASP A 222 -23.15 -7.32 -3.11
C ASP A 222 -22.37 -7.57 -1.84
N PHE A 223 -21.03 -7.38 -1.88
CA PHE A 223 -20.19 -7.37 -0.68
C PHE A 223 -20.60 -6.23 0.26
N LEU A 224 -20.68 -4.99 -0.28
CA LEU A 224 -20.99 -3.79 0.49
C LEU A 224 -22.39 -3.85 1.14
N LYS A 225 -23.38 -4.40 0.45
CA LYS A 225 -24.73 -4.63 1.00
C LYS A 225 -24.77 -5.61 2.17
N LYS A 226 -23.79 -6.50 2.29
CA LYS A 226 -23.72 -7.44 3.42
C LYS A 226 -23.08 -6.82 4.66
N MET A 227 -22.33 -5.72 4.51
CA MET A 227 -21.72 -5.01 5.62
C MET A 227 -22.77 -4.35 6.52
N LYS A 228 -22.39 -4.04 7.75
CA LYS A 228 -23.24 -3.21 8.62
C LYS A 228 -23.36 -1.80 8.02
N LYS A 229 -24.53 -1.20 8.12
CA LYS A 229 -24.77 0.18 7.65
C LYS A 229 -23.82 1.20 8.33
N SER A 230 -23.41 0.94 9.58
CA SER A 230 -22.47 1.75 10.33
C SER A 230 -20.99 1.42 10.07
N ALA A 231 -20.70 0.46 9.18
CA ALA A 231 -19.35 -0.01 8.98
C ALA A 231 -18.49 0.92 8.10
N PHE A 232 -17.18 0.82 8.30
CA PHE A 232 -16.15 1.46 7.48
C PHE A 232 -15.36 0.40 6.72
N ILE A 233 -14.85 0.77 5.54
CA ILE A 233 -13.92 -0.06 4.78
C ILE A 233 -12.60 0.69 4.55
N ILE A 234 -11.47 -0.03 4.69
CA ILE A 234 -10.14 0.53 4.49
C ILE A 234 -9.36 -0.31 3.49
N ASN A 235 -8.76 0.34 2.49
CA ASN A 235 -7.93 -0.32 1.51
C ASN A 235 -6.55 0.35 1.40
N THR A 236 -5.54 -0.32 1.92
CA THR A 236 -4.11 0.01 1.76
C THR A 236 -3.37 -1.09 1.00
N SER A 237 -4.10 -1.96 0.28
CA SER A 237 -3.53 -3.10 -0.44
C SER A 237 -3.35 -2.80 -1.94
N ARG A 238 -4.40 -2.96 -2.74
CA ARG A 238 -4.43 -2.66 -4.18
C ARG A 238 -5.79 -2.09 -4.58
N GLY A 239 -5.81 -1.05 -5.41
CA GLY A 239 -7.03 -0.39 -5.86
C GLY A 239 -8.07 -1.33 -6.48
N PRO A 240 -7.69 -2.16 -7.46
CA PRO A 240 -8.66 -3.04 -8.13
C PRO A 240 -9.29 -4.13 -7.27
N VAL A 241 -8.91 -4.29 -5.99
CA VAL A 241 -9.65 -5.14 -5.03
C VAL A 241 -11.05 -4.59 -4.77
N ILE A 242 -11.23 -3.27 -4.94
CA ILE A 242 -12.52 -2.59 -4.81
C ILE A 242 -13.03 -2.18 -6.19
N ASN A 243 -14.32 -2.42 -6.46
CA ASN A 243 -15.02 -1.75 -7.55
C ASN A 243 -15.37 -0.33 -7.10
N GLU A 244 -14.68 0.67 -7.65
CA GLU A 244 -14.80 2.07 -7.22
C GLU A 244 -16.19 2.66 -7.48
N ASN A 245 -16.87 2.26 -8.56
CA ASN A 245 -18.24 2.69 -8.85
C ASN A 245 -19.23 2.14 -7.82
N ASP A 246 -19.08 0.87 -7.45
CA ASP A 246 -19.92 0.23 -6.45
C ASP A 246 -19.68 0.84 -5.05
N LEU A 247 -18.41 1.12 -4.71
CA LEU A 247 -18.07 1.80 -3.47
C LEU A 247 -18.68 3.21 -3.44
N ARG A 248 -18.52 3.99 -4.50
CA ARG A 248 -19.13 5.32 -4.61
C ARG A 248 -20.64 5.27 -4.40
N LYS A 249 -21.31 4.36 -5.10
CA LYS A 249 -22.76 4.14 -4.94
C LYS A 249 -23.13 3.81 -3.50
N ALA A 250 -22.38 2.89 -2.88
CA ALA A 250 -22.66 2.47 -1.49
C ALA A 250 -22.50 3.61 -0.48
N LEU A 251 -21.55 4.51 -0.70
CA LEU A 251 -21.34 5.70 0.13
C LEU A 251 -22.44 6.74 -0.05
N ASP A 252 -22.87 6.99 -1.30
CA ASP A 252 -23.93 7.95 -1.61
C ASP A 252 -25.29 7.49 -1.07
N GLU A 253 -25.62 6.19 -1.24
CA GLU A 253 -26.85 5.60 -0.76
C GLU A 253 -26.82 5.28 0.76
N GLY A 254 -25.69 5.50 1.43
CA GLY A 254 -25.53 5.22 2.86
C GLY A 254 -25.66 3.72 3.21
N ILE A 255 -25.21 2.83 2.31
CA ILE A 255 -25.13 1.39 2.54
C ILE A 255 -24.07 1.09 3.59
N ILE A 256 -22.95 1.83 3.57
CA ILE A 256 -21.92 1.86 4.61
C ILE A 256 -21.64 3.31 5.05
N SER A 257 -20.96 3.49 6.19
CA SER A 257 -20.73 4.82 6.76
C SER A 257 -19.60 5.59 6.10
N GLY A 258 -18.54 4.93 5.64
CA GLY A 258 -17.39 5.60 5.05
C GLY A 258 -16.32 4.65 4.56
N ALA A 259 -15.36 5.22 3.84
CA ALA A 259 -14.21 4.48 3.31
C ALA A 259 -12.90 5.28 3.49
N GLY A 260 -11.80 4.58 3.69
CA GLY A 260 -10.44 5.11 3.67
C GLY A 260 -9.61 4.32 2.67
N VAL A 261 -9.09 4.97 1.63
CA VAL A 261 -8.32 4.29 0.59
C VAL A 261 -6.98 5.00 0.36
N ASP A 262 -5.91 4.23 0.36
CA ASP A 262 -4.57 4.72 0.00
C ASP A 262 -4.20 4.36 -1.45
N VAL A 263 -5.02 3.52 -2.08
CA VAL A 263 -4.78 2.97 -3.42
C VAL A 263 -6.03 3.05 -4.27
N LEU A 264 -5.84 3.34 -5.56
CA LEU A 264 -6.89 3.42 -6.57
C LEU A 264 -6.62 2.46 -7.74
N SER A 265 -7.63 2.19 -8.54
CA SER A 265 -7.54 1.28 -9.69
C SER A 265 -6.56 1.75 -10.77
N THR A 266 -6.40 3.06 -10.87
CA THR A 266 -5.40 3.72 -11.73
C THR A 266 -4.65 4.76 -10.88
N GLU A 267 -3.33 4.73 -10.91
CA GLU A 267 -2.45 5.62 -10.16
C GLU A 267 -1.40 6.26 -11.08
N PRO A 268 -1.34 7.61 -11.18
CA PRO A 268 -2.26 8.59 -10.62
C PRO A 268 -3.70 8.45 -11.14
N PRO A 269 -4.72 8.81 -10.33
CA PRO A 269 -6.12 8.69 -10.74
C PRO A 269 -6.46 9.65 -11.88
N LYS A 270 -7.39 9.25 -12.74
CA LYS A 270 -8.02 10.16 -13.69
C LYS A 270 -8.98 11.12 -12.97
N ALA A 271 -9.18 12.32 -13.54
CA ALA A 271 -10.03 13.32 -12.94
C ALA A 271 -11.51 12.89 -12.77
N ASP A 272 -11.95 11.92 -13.55
CA ASP A 272 -13.30 11.36 -13.51
C ASP A 272 -13.45 10.15 -12.55
N ASN A 273 -12.41 9.82 -11.78
CA ASN A 273 -12.52 8.75 -10.80
C ASN A 273 -13.64 9.05 -9.79
N PRO A 274 -14.62 8.13 -9.61
CA PRO A 274 -15.84 8.41 -8.84
C PRO A 274 -15.58 8.71 -7.36
N LEU A 275 -14.50 8.21 -6.78
CA LEU A 275 -14.19 8.39 -5.37
C LEU A 275 -13.65 9.78 -5.04
N LEU A 276 -13.02 10.48 -6.00
CA LEU A 276 -12.46 11.83 -5.79
C LEU A 276 -13.49 12.87 -5.34
N HIS A 277 -14.77 12.61 -5.61
CA HIS A 277 -15.86 13.52 -5.29
C HIS A 277 -16.76 13.01 -4.15
N SER A 278 -16.31 12.01 -3.38
CA SER A 278 -17.07 11.46 -2.25
C SER A 278 -16.61 12.06 -0.93
N GLU A 279 -17.47 12.80 -0.26
CA GLU A 279 -17.20 13.34 1.08
C GLU A 279 -17.05 12.28 2.16
N LYS A 280 -17.54 11.04 1.90
CA LYS A 280 -17.44 9.90 2.81
C LYS A 280 -16.25 8.99 2.52
N CYS A 281 -15.39 9.37 1.55
CA CYS A 281 -14.19 8.64 1.20
C CYS A 281 -12.95 9.49 1.47
N ILE A 282 -12.09 9.05 2.38
CA ILE A 282 -10.77 9.65 2.59
C ILE A 282 -9.80 8.95 1.66
N ILE A 283 -9.05 9.73 0.88
CA ILE A 283 -8.10 9.21 -0.11
C ILE A 283 -6.71 9.78 0.20
N THR A 284 -5.72 8.89 0.27
CA THR A 284 -4.30 9.27 0.34
C THR A 284 -3.57 8.74 -0.91
N PRO A 285 -2.51 9.43 -1.38
CA PRO A 285 -1.91 9.15 -2.68
C PRO A 285 -0.85 8.04 -2.62
N HIS A 286 -1.25 6.84 -2.19
CA HIS A 286 -0.41 5.62 -2.09
C HIS A 286 0.84 5.84 -1.22
N ILE A 287 0.63 6.39 -0.02
CA ILE A 287 1.71 6.78 0.91
C ILE A 287 1.84 5.87 2.14
N ALA A 288 1.06 4.80 2.23
CA ALA A 288 1.11 3.88 3.37
C ALA A 288 2.52 3.32 3.65
N TRP A 289 3.35 3.22 2.63
CA TRP A 289 4.72 2.74 2.70
C TRP A 289 5.78 3.85 2.88
N ALA A 290 5.42 5.14 2.69
CA ALA A 290 6.34 6.22 2.35
C ALA A 290 6.95 6.94 3.56
N SER A 291 6.80 6.45 4.81
CA SER A 291 7.44 7.06 5.95
C SER A 291 8.97 7.05 5.81
N PHE A 292 9.65 8.04 6.39
CA PHE A 292 11.11 8.14 6.35
C PHE A 292 11.79 6.85 6.81
N GLU A 293 11.31 6.26 7.90
CA GLU A 293 11.85 5.01 8.46
C GLU A 293 11.63 3.82 7.53
N ALA A 294 10.47 3.73 6.88
CA ALA A 294 10.18 2.67 5.93
C ALA A 294 11.07 2.81 4.68
N ARG A 295 11.23 4.03 4.15
CA ARG A 295 12.12 4.31 3.02
C ARG A 295 13.58 4.06 3.37
N THR A 296 14.02 4.39 4.58
CA THR A 296 15.37 4.06 5.08
C THR A 296 15.58 2.54 5.12
N ARG A 297 14.60 1.76 5.61
CA ARG A 297 14.66 0.29 5.58
C ARG A 297 14.68 -0.26 4.15
N LEU A 298 13.87 0.32 3.26
CA LEU A 298 13.86 -0.04 1.84
C LEU A 298 15.26 0.12 1.24
N MET A 299 15.89 1.29 1.42
CA MET A 299 17.22 1.59 0.93
C MET A 299 18.28 0.62 1.50
N GLY A 300 18.16 0.27 2.78
CA GLY A 300 19.02 -0.74 3.41
C GLY A 300 18.90 -2.12 2.77
N ILE A 301 17.66 -2.59 2.54
CA ILE A 301 17.43 -3.89 1.87
C ILE A 301 17.92 -3.84 0.41
N PHE A 302 17.69 -2.74 -0.29
CA PHE A 302 18.20 -2.54 -1.66
C PHE A 302 19.73 -2.63 -1.69
N ARG A 303 20.41 -1.94 -0.76
CA ARG A 303 21.88 -2.03 -0.63
C ARG A 303 22.34 -3.48 -0.46
N GLU A 304 21.68 -4.25 0.43
CA GLU A 304 22.02 -5.66 0.64
C GLU A 304 21.72 -6.53 -0.59
N ASN A 305 20.63 -6.27 -1.35
CA ASN A 305 20.36 -6.97 -2.61
C ASN A 305 21.46 -6.75 -3.64
N VAL A 306 21.92 -5.49 -3.83
CA VAL A 306 23.00 -5.16 -4.76
C VAL A 306 24.30 -5.83 -4.32
N LYS A 307 24.65 -5.73 -3.03
CA LYS A 307 25.87 -6.33 -2.47
C LYS A 307 25.89 -7.85 -2.65
N ALA A 308 24.80 -8.52 -2.30
CA ALA A 308 24.68 -9.97 -2.44
C ALA A 308 24.77 -10.43 -3.91
N PHE A 309 24.20 -9.65 -4.84
CA PHE A 309 24.36 -9.90 -6.27
C PHE A 309 25.84 -9.77 -6.71
N LEU A 310 26.53 -8.72 -6.29
CA LEU A 310 27.96 -8.52 -6.61
C LEU A 310 28.86 -9.63 -6.05
N GLU A 311 28.47 -10.23 -4.92
CA GLU A 311 29.11 -11.39 -4.31
C GLU A 311 28.75 -12.74 -4.99
N GLY A 312 27.91 -12.70 -6.04
CA GLY A 312 27.44 -13.90 -6.75
C GLY A 312 26.38 -14.74 -6.02
N LYS A 313 25.74 -14.18 -5.01
CA LYS A 313 24.71 -14.85 -4.18
C LYS A 313 23.47 -13.95 -4.04
N PRO A 314 22.73 -13.65 -5.11
CA PRO A 314 21.59 -12.76 -5.04
C PRO A 314 20.54 -13.26 -4.04
N ILE A 315 19.99 -12.33 -3.25
CA ILE A 315 18.97 -12.58 -2.22
C ILE A 315 17.65 -11.93 -2.62
N ASN A 316 16.56 -12.30 -1.93
CA ASN A 316 15.20 -11.79 -2.21
C ASN A 316 14.77 -11.97 -3.68
N VAL A 317 15.28 -13.01 -4.34
CA VAL A 317 14.99 -13.32 -5.76
C VAL A 317 13.56 -13.82 -5.90
N VAL A 318 12.83 -13.30 -6.90
CA VAL A 318 11.40 -13.56 -7.15
C VAL A 318 11.11 -14.26 -8.48
N ASN A 319 12.15 -14.61 -9.26
CA ASN A 319 12.03 -15.32 -10.54
C ASN A 319 12.85 -16.60 -10.62
#